data_da4985d84e24de760ddac297c9561f77
#
_entry.id   da4985d84e24de760ddac297c9561f77
#
_cell.length_a   1.000
_cell.length_b   1.000
_cell.length_c   1.000
_cell.angle_alpha   90.00
_cell.angle_beta   90.00
_cell.angle_gamma   90.00
#
_symmetry.space_group_name_H-M   'P 1'
#
loop_
_entity.id
_entity.type
_entity.pdbx_description
1 polymer ?
#
loop_
_entity_poly.entity_id
_entity_poly.type
_entity_poly.pdbx_seq_one_letter_code
_entity_poly.pdbx_strand_id
1 'polypeptide(L)'
;MIALFPDNLHNWYGLPAQGVAIDNWADDNFDHSELNFIGGANLWVHTDRKPIGAAKMSTFGRTRSWGSDWKKFIMENADKTNTAYIQKTTLPYETNYLDLDPQVKDPLGFPVTRITASYKENEKRIAQFSQDMMEKWYREAGATEIIKTGLGTVMGASTHAYGGTRMGDNKETNVVNRWGFSHEVPNLGVLGASVMGTSGARNPTLTVQALSWRTAEYLVANWQSIAG
;
A
#
# COMPACT_ATOMS: atom_id res chain seq x y z
N MET A 1 -8.31 2.36 10.17
CA MET A 1 -9.41 2.87 11.04
C MET A 1 -10.30 1.71 11.43
N ILE A 2 -10.86 1.71 12.63
CA ILE A 2 -11.76 0.65 13.12
C ILE A 2 -13.04 1.32 13.62
N ALA A 3 -14.18 0.78 13.25
CA ALA A 3 -15.49 1.28 13.67
C ALA A 3 -16.32 0.19 14.36
N LEU A 4 -17.15 0.60 15.33
CA LEU A 4 -18.14 -0.23 16.00
C LEU A 4 -19.54 0.27 15.60
N PHE A 5 -20.43 -0.68 15.30
CA PHE A 5 -21.81 -0.43 14.91
C PHE A 5 -22.79 -0.99 15.94
N PRO A 6 -24.02 -0.48 16.03
CA PRO A 6 -25.01 -0.99 16.96
C PRO A 6 -25.50 -2.39 16.59
N ASP A 7 -25.59 -2.68 15.29
CA ASP A 7 -26.15 -3.90 14.74
C ASP A 7 -25.07 -4.82 14.15
N ASN A 8 -25.41 -6.08 13.93
CA ASN A 8 -24.55 -7.04 13.26
C ASN A 8 -24.38 -6.68 11.78
N LEU A 9 -23.15 -6.71 11.32
CA LEU A 9 -22.77 -6.39 9.94
C LEU A 9 -22.73 -7.60 9.00
N HIS A 10 -22.98 -8.79 9.56
CA HIS A 10 -22.89 -10.07 8.84
C HIS A 10 -21.52 -10.30 8.16
N ASN A 11 -20.45 -9.94 8.85
CA ASN A 11 -19.06 -10.00 8.37
C ASN A 11 -18.62 -11.42 7.92
N TRP A 12 -19.33 -12.46 8.37
CA TRP A 12 -19.04 -13.86 8.02
C TRP A 12 -19.55 -14.26 6.64
N TYR A 13 -20.47 -13.48 6.07
CA TYR A 13 -21.15 -13.73 4.80
C TYR A 13 -20.75 -12.75 3.70
N GLY A 14 -19.77 -11.89 3.97
CA GLY A 14 -19.30 -10.89 3.02
C GLY A 14 -18.59 -11.51 1.81
N LEU A 15 -18.43 -10.70 0.76
CA LEU A 15 -17.62 -11.07 -0.40
C LEU A 15 -16.20 -11.38 0.05
N PRO A 16 -15.60 -12.48 -0.45
CA PRO A 16 -14.23 -12.80 -0.12
C PRO A 16 -13.28 -11.71 -0.59
N ALA A 17 -12.27 -11.46 0.22
CA ALA A 17 -11.10 -10.62 0.04
C ALA A 17 -11.25 -9.14 0.38
N GLN A 18 -11.92 -8.27 -0.37
CA GLN A 18 -11.65 -6.83 -0.26
C GLN A 18 -12.84 -5.98 0.22
N GLY A 19 -14.07 -6.41 -0.03
CA GLY A 19 -15.23 -5.63 0.37
C GLY A 19 -15.54 -4.44 -0.57
N VAL A 20 -15.88 -3.29 0.00
CA VAL A 20 -16.25 -2.08 -0.72
C VAL A 20 -15.10 -1.09 -0.75
N ALA A 21 -14.82 -0.54 -1.92
CA ALA A 21 -13.80 0.48 -2.11
C ALA A 21 -14.44 1.77 -2.66
N ILE A 22 -13.91 2.91 -2.23
CA ILE A 22 -14.25 4.24 -2.73
C ILE A 22 -12.99 4.85 -3.32
N ASP A 23 -13.05 5.26 -4.57
CA ASP A 23 -11.93 5.85 -5.29
C ASP A 23 -12.11 7.34 -5.64
N ASN A 24 -13.15 7.95 -5.14
CA ASN A 24 -13.46 9.36 -5.37
C ASN A 24 -12.29 10.29 -5.04
N TRP A 25 -11.42 9.88 -4.10
CA TRP A 25 -10.28 10.67 -3.65
C TRP A 25 -8.93 10.09 -4.08
N ALA A 26 -8.94 9.26 -5.12
CA ALA A 26 -7.72 8.68 -5.66
C ALA A 26 -7.20 9.51 -6.84
N ASP A 27 -5.94 9.91 -6.75
CA ASP A 27 -5.22 10.61 -7.80
C ASP A 27 -6.03 11.80 -8.39
N ASP A 28 -6.30 11.82 -9.69
CA ASP A 28 -6.98 12.92 -10.38
C ASP A 28 -8.53 12.83 -10.35
N ASN A 29 -9.11 11.94 -9.55
CA ASN A 29 -10.58 11.80 -9.47
C ASN A 29 -11.28 12.97 -8.76
N PHE A 30 -10.53 13.88 -8.14
CA PHE A 30 -11.04 15.04 -7.43
C PHE A 30 -10.07 16.22 -7.50
N ASP A 31 -10.58 17.43 -7.29
CA ASP A 31 -9.73 18.62 -7.16
C ASP A 31 -9.07 18.64 -5.78
N HIS A 32 -7.76 18.52 -5.77
CA HIS A 32 -6.92 18.59 -4.57
C HIS A 32 -5.90 19.72 -4.61
N SER A 33 -6.08 20.69 -5.51
CA SER A 33 -5.15 21.82 -5.71
C SER A 33 -4.86 22.64 -4.45
N GLU A 34 -5.85 22.79 -3.56
CA GLU A 34 -5.72 23.52 -2.31
C GLU A 34 -5.31 22.64 -1.10
N LEU A 35 -5.18 21.33 -1.28
CA LEU A 35 -4.92 20.41 -0.17
C LEU A 35 -3.43 20.20 0.11
N ASN A 36 -2.56 20.82 -0.67
CA ASN A 36 -1.11 20.75 -0.50
C ASN A 36 -0.53 19.33 -0.47
N PHE A 37 -1.05 18.44 -1.33
CA PHE A 37 -0.48 17.14 -1.60
C PHE A 37 -0.69 16.74 -3.06
N ILE A 38 0.14 15.82 -3.55
CA ILE A 38 0.09 15.25 -4.90
C ILE A 38 -0.45 13.83 -4.82
N GLY A 39 -1.37 13.46 -5.72
CA GLY A 39 -2.02 12.16 -5.75
C GLY A 39 -3.23 12.09 -4.82
N GLY A 40 -3.50 10.93 -4.26
CA GLY A 40 -4.66 10.73 -3.42
C GLY A 40 -4.68 9.35 -2.77
N ALA A 41 -5.87 8.86 -2.44
CA ALA A 41 -6.04 7.56 -1.82
C ALA A 41 -7.31 6.85 -2.27
N ASN A 42 -7.23 5.54 -2.34
CA ASN A 42 -8.36 4.64 -2.37
C ASN A 42 -8.72 4.24 -0.93
N LEU A 43 -9.98 4.38 -0.56
CA LEU A 43 -10.50 3.98 0.73
C LEU A 43 -11.30 2.70 0.57
N TRP A 44 -11.07 1.72 1.43
CA TRP A 44 -11.78 0.45 1.34
C TRP A 44 -12.02 -0.18 2.70
N VAL A 45 -13.14 -0.90 2.81
CA VAL A 45 -13.56 -1.62 4.01
C VAL A 45 -13.56 -3.11 3.75
N HIS A 46 -13.09 -3.88 4.73
CA HIS A 46 -13.21 -5.33 4.70
C HIS A 46 -14.62 -5.78 5.04
N THR A 47 -15.15 -6.71 4.27
CA THR A 47 -16.47 -7.34 4.49
C THR A 47 -16.36 -8.81 4.88
N ASP A 48 -15.17 -9.41 4.87
CA ASP A 48 -14.94 -10.81 5.20
C ASP A 48 -14.07 -10.96 6.45
N ARG A 49 -14.60 -10.71 7.60
CA ARG A 49 -13.84 -10.82 8.84
C ARG A 49 -13.79 -12.26 9.32
N LYS A 50 -12.69 -12.96 9.08
CA LYS A 50 -12.47 -14.31 9.59
C LYS A 50 -12.40 -14.34 11.14
N PRO A 51 -12.78 -15.46 11.81
CA PRO A 51 -12.76 -15.57 13.27
C PRO A 51 -11.42 -15.19 13.90
N ILE A 52 -10.30 -15.58 13.31
CA ILE A 52 -8.95 -15.20 13.78
C ILE A 52 -8.74 -13.69 13.71
N GLY A 53 -9.23 -13.04 12.65
CA GLY A 53 -9.19 -11.58 12.51
C GLY A 53 -10.05 -10.88 13.56
N ALA A 54 -11.23 -11.43 13.86
CA ALA A 54 -12.11 -10.93 14.92
C ALA A 54 -11.44 -11.03 16.30
N ALA A 55 -10.74 -12.12 16.59
CA ALA A 55 -10.02 -12.30 17.86
C ALA A 55 -8.90 -11.26 18.09
N LYS A 56 -8.43 -10.62 17.03
CA LYS A 56 -7.41 -9.55 17.09
C LYS A 56 -8.01 -8.14 17.01
N MET A 57 -9.33 -7.99 17.03
CA MET A 57 -9.96 -6.68 16.94
C MET A 57 -9.69 -5.84 18.20
N SER A 58 -9.81 -4.53 18.05
CA SER A 58 -9.74 -3.59 19.16
C SER A 58 -10.90 -3.84 20.14
N THR A 59 -10.62 -3.74 21.44
CA THR A 59 -11.62 -3.76 22.50
C THR A 59 -12.21 -2.38 22.81
N PHE A 60 -11.84 -1.35 22.04
CA PHE A 60 -12.25 0.04 22.26
C PHE A 60 -11.96 0.53 23.70
N GLY A 61 -10.92 -0.02 24.32
CA GLY A 61 -10.53 0.29 25.70
C GLY A 61 -11.44 -0.30 26.78
N ARG A 62 -12.47 -1.07 26.43
CA ARG A 62 -13.47 -1.59 27.37
C ARG A 62 -12.98 -2.76 28.21
N THR A 63 -11.99 -3.49 27.72
CA THR A 63 -11.38 -4.63 28.42
C THR A 63 -9.94 -4.83 27.99
N ARG A 64 -9.19 -5.63 28.74
CA ARG A 64 -7.88 -6.13 28.31
C ARG A 64 -8.06 -7.01 27.07
N SER A 65 -6.99 -7.22 26.30
CA SER A 65 -7.00 -8.09 25.10
C SER A 65 -6.81 -9.58 25.41
N TRP A 66 -7.21 -10.02 26.62
CA TRP A 66 -7.16 -11.40 27.08
C TRP A 66 -8.12 -11.62 28.26
N GLY A 67 -8.39 -12.88 28.59
CA GLY A 67 -9.23 -13.28 29.72
C GLY A 67 -10.72 -13.41 29.36
N SER A 68 -11.55 -13.63 30.38
CA SER A 68 -12.99 -13.87 30.22
C SER A 68 -13.75 -12.68 29.68
N ASP A 69 -13.44 -11.49 30.18
CA ASP A 69 -14.10 -10.25 29.72
C ASP A 69 -13.78 -9.95 28.26
N TRP A 70 -12.54 -10.21 27.83
CA TRP A 70 -12.16 -10.13 26.43
C TRP A 70 -12.95 -11.13 25.58
N LYS A 71 -13.07 -12.38 26.00
CA LYS A 71 -13.85 -13.39 25.27
C LYS A 71 -15.31 -12.96 25.13
N LYS A 72 -15.90 -12.47 26.21
CA LYS A 72 -17.28 -11.96 26.20
C LYS A 72 -17.41 -10.79 25.22
N PHE A 73 -16.50 -9.81 25.28
CA PHE A 73 -16.50 -8.68 24.38
C PHE A 73 -16.40 -9.12 22.91
N ILE A 74 -15.50 -10.05 22.57
CA ILE A 74 -15.37 -10.57 21.21
C ILE A 74 -16.64 -11.26 20.75
N MET A 75 -17.24 -12.10 21.58
CA MET A 75 -18.48 -12.80 21.24
C MET A 75 -19.65 -11.83 20.96
N GLU A 76 -19.74 -10.74 21.69
CA GLU A 76 -20.80 -9.75 21.55
C GLU A 76 -20.59 -8.77 20.39
N ASN A 77 -19.34 -8.50 20.04
CA ASN A 77 -19.00 -7.38 19.15
C ASN A 77 -18.23 -7.75 17.87
N ALA A 78 -17.82 -9.02 17.70
CA ALA A 78 -17.02 -9.42 16.53
C ALA A 78 -17.74 -9.13 15.20
N ASP A 79 -19.05 -9.33 15.13
CA ASP A 79 -19.86 -9.06 13.94
C ASP A 79 -20.36 -7.61 13.85
N LYS A 80 -20.06 -6.79 14.85
CA LYS A 80 -20.43 -5.36 14.89
C LYS A 80 -19.27 -4.43 14.56
N THR A 81 -18.08 -4.96 14.33
CA THR A 81 -16.91 -4.14 14.01
C THR A 81 -16.50 -4.27 12.56
N ASN A 82 -16.07 -3.14 12.01
CA ASN A 82 -15.50 -3.08 10.66
C ASN A 82 -14.13 -2.42 10.69
N THR A 83 -13.29 -2.80 9.75
CA THR A 83 -11.94 -2.20 9.58
C THR A 83 -11.82 -1.62 8.18
N ALA A 84 -11.44 -0.36 8.11
CA ALA A 84 -11.18 0.32 6.87
C ALA A 84 -9.69 0.64 6.72
N TYR A 85 -9.24 0.66 5.48
CA TYR A 85 -7.87 0.88 5.06
C TYR A 85 -7.78 2.02 4.08
N ILE A 86 -6.61 2.64 4.05
CA ILE A 86 -6.23 3.70 3.14
C ILE A 86 -5.07 3.18 2.30
N GLN A 87 -5.26 3.09 1.01
CA GLN A 87 -4.19 2.86 0.05
C GLN A 87 -3.91 4.16 -0.68
N LYS A 88 -2.76 4.76 -0.39
CA LYS A 88 -2.42 6.12 -0.85
C LYS A 88 -1.28 6.11 -1.84
N THR A 89 -1.23 7.16 -2.64
CA THR A 89 -0.08 7.48 -3.48
C THR A 89 1.17 7.67 -2.63
N THR A 90 2.30 7.18 -3.11
CA THR A 90 3.63 7.39 -2.53
C THR A 90 4.56 7.93 -3.60
N LEU A 91 5.17 9.09 -3.33
CA LEU A 91 6.09 9.73 -4.24
C LEU A 91 7.51 9.16 -4.12
N PRO A 92 8.35 9.25 -5.17
CA PRO A 92 9.75 8.90 -5.09
C PRO A 92 10.53 10.00 -4.38
N TYR A 93 11.32 9.60 -3.39
CA TYR A 93 12.21 10.51 -2.66
C TYR A 93 13.63 9.96 -2.69
N GLU A 94 14.62 10.79 -2.92
CA GLU A 94 16.03 10.40 -2.89
C GLU A 94 16.46 9.84 -1.53
N THR A 95 15.76 10.23 -0.46
CA THR A 95 15.97 9.72 0.90
C THR A 95 15.31 8.36 1.16
N ASN A 96 14.59 7.81 0.18
CA ASN A 96 14.06 6.45 0.18
C ASN A 96 14.84 5.64 -0.87
N TYR A 97 15.75 4.77 -0.42
CA TYR A 97 16.69 4.09 -1.30
C TYR A 97 17.04 2.69 -0.81
N LEU A 98 17.66 1.94 -1.69
CA LEU A 98 18.25 0.64 -1.42
C LEU A 98 19.77 0.76 -1.49
N ASP A 99 20.46 0.14 -0.54
CA ASP A 99 21.89 -0.06 -0.59
C ASP A 99 22.27 -1.44 -0.02
N LEU A 100 23.55 -1.76 -0.03
CA LEU A 100 24.08 -2.99 0.54
C LEU A 100 24.53 -2.74 2.00
N ASP A 101 24.11 -3.63 2.91
CA ASP A 101 24.51 -3.53 4.30
C ASP A 101 26.01 -3.85 4.42
N PRO A 102 26.83 -2.96 5.01
CA PRO A 102 28.27 -3.16 5.10
C PRO A 102 28.68 -4.24 6.12
N GLN A 103 27.79 -4.66 7.00
CA GLN A 103 28.09 -5.57 8.11
C GLN A 103 27.33 -6.90 7.99
N VAL A 104 26.09 -6.87 7.57
CA VAL A 104 25.23 -8.06 7.53
C VAL A 104 25.37 -8.75 6.18
N LYS A 105 25.59 -10.07 6.23
CA LYS A 105 25.71 -10.93 5.06
C LYS A 105 24.69 -12.05 5.10
N ASP A 106 24.32 -12.52 3.92
CA ASP A 106 23.50 -13.72 3.76
C ASP A 106 24.32 -15.01 4.03
N PRO A 107 23.66 -16.19 4.03
CA PRO A 107 24.37 -17.46 4.24
C PRO A 107 25.41 -17.81 3.18
N LEU A 108 25.40 -17.15 2.02
CA LEU A 108 26.36 -17.31 0.94
C LEU A 108 27.54 -16.32 1.02
N GLY A 109 27.50 -15.40 2.00
CA GLY A 109 28.52 -14.38 2.21
C GLY A 109 28.34 -13.08 1.44
N PHE A 110 27.24 -12.89 0.72
CA PHE A 110 26.92 -11.64 0.03
C PHE A 110 26.30 -10.61 0.98
N PRO A 111 26.61 -9.31 0.82
CA PRO A 111 25.94 -8.27 1.59
C PRO A 111 24.41 -8.31 1.33
N VAL A 112 23.62 -8.19 2.41
CA VAL A 112 22.16 -8.13 2.27
C VAL A 112 21.72 -6.74 1.83
N THR A 113 20.58 -6.67 1.12
CA THR A 113 19.97 -5.40 0.77
C THR A 113 19.42 -4.71 2.01
N ARG A 114 19.81 -3.45 2.21
CA ARG A 114 19.27 -2.58 3.25
C ARG A 114 18.26 -1.61 2.62
N ILE A 115 17.09 -1.48 3.25
CA ILE A 115 15.99 -0.62 2.79
C ILE A 115 15.88 0.57 3.71
N THR A 116 16.14 1.78 3.20
CA THR A 116 15.88 3.03 3.90
C THR A 116 14.64 3.67 3.30
N ALA A 117 13.53 3.66 4.06
CA ALA A 117 12.25 4.17 3.58
C ALA A 117 11.41 4.76 4.70
N SER A 118 10.79 5.91 4.43
CA SER A 118 9.84 6.56 5.34
C SER A 118 8.82 7.38 4.56
N TYR A 119 7.62 7.53 5.12
CA TYR A 119 6.62 8.47 4.61
C TYR A 119 7.06 9.90 4.88
N LYS A 120 6.85 10.77 3.90
CA LYS A 120 7.14 12.20 3.99
C LYS A 120 5.85 13.01 4.18
N GLU A 121 5.93 14.32 4.10
CA GLU A 121 4.78 15.19 4.38
C GLU A 121 3.63 15.00 3.39
N ASN A 122 3.93 14.69 2.14
CA ASN A 122 2.90 14.38 1.13
C ASN A 122 2.00 13.22 1.59
N GLU A 123 2.62 12.08 1.90
CA GLU A 123 1.89 10.88 2.33
C GLU A 123 1.16 11.05 3.66
N LYS A 124 1.70 11.88 4.57
CA LYS A 124 1.04 12.20 5.84
C LYS A 124 -0.21 13.05 5.62
N ARG A 125 -0.15 14.06 4.74
CA ARG A 125 -1.30 14.91 4.39
C ARG A 125 -2.40 14.10 3.70
N ILE A 126 -2.05 13.25 2.73
CA ILE A 126 -3.01 12.33 2.10
C ILE A 126 -3.66 11.44 3.17
N ALA A 127 -2.87 10.86 4.07
CA ALA A 127 -3.38 9.98 5.11
C ALA A 127 -4.31 10.70 6.09
N GLN A 128 -3.99 11.94 6.48
CA GLN A 128 -4.85 12.76 7.36
C GLN A 128 -6.17 13.08 6.66
N PHE A 129 -6.12 13.61 5.45
CA PHE A 129 -7.31 13.90 4.65
C PHE A 129 -8.19 12.65 4.49
N SER A 130 -7.57 11.54 4.13
CA SER A 130 -8.29 10.28 3.91
C SER A 130 -8.92 9.72 5.20
N GLN A 131 -8.25 9.89 6.35
CA GLN A 131 -8.84 9.52 7.64
C GLN A 131 -10.08 10.36 7.97
N ASP A 132 -10.06 11.65 7.65
CA ASP A 132 -11.20 12.54 7.92
C ASP A 132 -12.39 12.20 7.01
N MET A 133 -12.13 11.84 5.74
CA MET A 133 -13.18 11.38 4.82
C MET A 133 -13.75 10.01 5.26
N MET A 134 -12.88 9.10 5.70
CA MET A 134 -13.29 7.78 6.18
C MET A 134 -14.08 7.87 7.49
N GLU A 135 -13.74 8.80 8.38
CA GLU A 135 -14.52 9.06 9.58
C GLU A 135 -15.93 9.55 9.24
N LYS A 136 -16.06 10.49 8.32
CA LYS A 136 -17.37 10.95 7.82
C LYS A 136 -18.17 9.78 7.25
N TRP A 137 -17.53 8.98 6.40
CA TRP A 137 -18.18 7.80 5.83
C TRP A 137 -18.71 6.84 6.89
N TYR A 138 -17.90 6.52 7.90
CA TYR A 138 -18.34 5.64 8.97
C TYR A 138 -19.47 6.23 9.82
N ARG A 139 -19.46 7.54 10.09
CA ARG A 139 -20.53 8.21 10.84
C ARG A 139 -21.85 8.18 10.07
N GLU A 140 -21.82 8.51 8.80
CA GLU A 140 -23.01 8.43 7.91
C GLU A 140 -23.53 7.00 7.77
N ALA A 141 -22.66 6.01 7.84
CA ALA A 141 -23.03 4.60 7.86
C ALA A 141 -23.58 4.11 9.22
N GLY A 142 -23.65 4.98 10.24
CA GLY A 142 -24.22 4.66 11.55
C GLY A 142 -23.23 4.08 12.57
N ALA A 143 -21.93 4.23 12.39
CA ALA A 143 -20.94 3.82 13.38
C ALA A 143 -21.09 4.61 14.68
N THR A 144 -21.14 3.91 15.81
CA THR A 144 -21.27 4.52 17.15
C THR A 144 -19.93 4.91 17.75
N GLU A 145 -18.89 4.17 17.45
CA GLU A 145 -17.52 4.45 17.88
C GLU A 145 -16.53 4.25 16.75
N ILE A 146 -15.52 5.11 16.69
CA ILE A 146 -14.47 5.08 15.66
C ILE A 146 -13.11 5.26 16.32
N ILE A 147 -12.17 4.37 16.01
CA ILE A 147 -10.77 4.49 16.39
C ILE A 147 -9.96 4.84 15.14
N LYS A 148 -9.33 6.02 15.16
CA LYS A 148 -8.29 6.38 14.20
C LYS A 148 -6.99 5.69 14.60
N THR A 149 -6.41 4.93 13.70
CA THR A 149 -5.04 4.40 13.87
C THR A 149 -4.03 5.49 13.55
N GLY A 150 -2.85 5.42 14.16
CA GLY A 150 -1.80 6.42 13.88
C GLY A 150 -1.40 6.47 12.40
N LEU A 151 -1.01 7.66 11.94
CA LEU A 151 -0.64 7.88 10.53
C LEU A 151 0.70 7.26 10.14
N GLY A 152 1.41 6.63 11.04
CA GLY A 152 2.69 5.97 10.82
C GLY A 152 3.73 6.83 10.06
N THR A 153 4.94 6.88 10.53
CA THR A 153 6.05 7.52 9.80
C THR A 153 6.93 6.48 9.09
N VAL A 154 6.86 5.25 9.55
CA VAL A 154 7.62 4.12 9.00
C VAL A 154 6.76 3.41 7.96
N MET A 155 7.33 3.15 6.80
CA MET A 155 6.68 2.32 5.79
C MET A 155 6.65 0.88 6.31
N GLY A 156 5.44 0.36 6.50
CA GLY A 156 5.23 -1.03 6.87
C GLY A 156 5.50 -1.98 5.71
N ALA A 157 5.55 -3.28 5.98
CA ALA A 157 5.58 -4.30 4.95
C ALA A 157 4.35 -4.16 4.04
N SER A 158 4.58 -4.22 2.73
CA SER A 158 3.53 -4.13 1.71
C SER A 158 3.82 -5.10 0.57
N THR A 159 2.77 -5.69 0.02
CA THR A 159 2.83 -6.43 -1.25
C THR A 159 2.82 -5.52 -2.47
N HIS A 160 2.67 -4.22 -2.27
CA HIS A 160 2.70 -3.18 -3.31
C HIS A 160 4.00 -2.37 -3.21
N ALA A 161 5.14 -3.05 -3.28
CA ALA A 161 6.45 -2.39 -3.30
C ALA A 161 6.77 -1.88 -4.71
N TYR A 162 7.23 -0.65 -4.80
CA TYR A 162 7.55 0.06 -6.05
C TYR A 162 8.95 0.67 -5.98
N GLY A 163 9.48 1.07 -7.14
CA GLY A 163 10.76 1.76 -7.24
C GLY A 163 11.93 0.84 -6.93
N GLY A 164 13.04 1.40 -6.54
CA GLY A 164 14.29 0.65 -6.33
C GLY A 164 15.11 0.49 -7.61
N THR A 165 14.46 0.17 -8.74
CA THR A 165 15.10 0.15 -10.08
C THR A 165 14.29 0.99 -11.08
N ARG A 166 13.81 2.16 -10.63
CA ARG A 166 12.90 2.99 -11.41
C ARG A 166 13.41 3.29 -12.82
N MET A 167 12.46 3.28 -13.77
CA MET A 167 12.74 3.59 -15.16
C MET A 167 12.80 5.10 -15.45
N GLY A 168 13.54 5.46 -16.46
CA GLY A 168 13.61 6.81 -17.02
C GLY A 168 14.79 6.98 -17.96
N ASP A 169 14.85 8.12 -18.65
CA ASP A 169 15.87 8.37 -19.67
C ASP A 169 17.16 8.95 -19.10
N ASN A 170 17.15 9.45 -17.88
CA ASN A 170 18.33 10.00 -17.23
C ASN A 170 19.05 8.94 -16.39
N LYS A 171 20.19 8.44 -16.86
CA LYS A 171 21.02 7.44 -16.18
C LYS A 171 21.53 7.85 -14.79
N GLU A 172 21.63 9.14 -14.49
CA GLU A 172 22.09 9.65 -13.20
C GLU A 172 21.01 9.51 -12.10
N THR A 173 19.75 9.39 -12.51
CA THR A 173 18.60 9.32 -11.58
C THR A 173 17.74 8.05 -11.74
N ASN A 174 18.00 7.25 -12.77
CA ASN A 174 17.21 6.07 -13.10
C ASN A 174 18.12 4.86 -13.32
N VAL A 175 17.67 3.69 -12.87
CA VAL A 175 18.42 2.44 -12.99
C VAL A 175 18.23 1.79 -14.36
N VAL A 176 17.01 1.85 -14.87
CA VAL A 176 16.69 1.30 -16.20
C VAL A 176 16.12 2.37 -17.12
N ASN A 177 16.30 2.19 -18.41
CA ASN A 177 15.72 3.05 -19.44
C ASN A 177 14.21 2.83 -19.58
N ARG A 178 13.55 3.60 -20.45
CA ARG A 178 12.11 3.51 -20.71
C ARG A 178 11.61 2.11 -21.15
N TRP A 179 12.50 1.23 -21.57
CA TRP A 179 12.20 -0.12 -22.02
C TRP A 179 12.50 -1.19 -20.97
N GLY A 180 12.96 -0.78 -19.79
CA GLY A 180 13.26 -1.69 -18.68
C GLY A 180 14.66 -2.29 -18.73
N PHE A 181 15.57 -1.80 -19.57
CA PHE A 181 16.97 -2.25 -19.63
C PHE A 181 17.89 -1.33 -18.83
N SER A 182 18.83 -1.94 -18.11
CA SER A 182 19.79 -1.22 -17.28
C SER A 182 20.62 -0.22 -18.10
N HIS A 183 20.83 0.95 -17.53
CA HIS A 183 21.74 1.94 -18.11
C HIS A 183 23.22 1.53 -18.01
N GLU A 184 23.59 0.74 -17.00
CA GLU A 184 24.95 0.28 -16.76
C GLU A 184 25.28 -1.05 -17.45
N VAL A 185 24.27 -1.93 -17.55
CA VAL A 185 24.39 -3.27 -18.15
C VAL A 185 23.33 -3.40 -19.24
N PRO A 186 23.62 -3.00 -20.49
CA PRO A 186 22.61 -2.82 -21.54
C PRO A 186 21.78 -4.06 -21.91
N ASN A 187 22.31 -5.27 -21.68
CA ASN A 187 21.63 -6.53 -21.91
C ASN A 187 20.93 -7.10 -20.65
N LEU A 188 20.88 -6.33 -19.54
CA LEU A 188 20.14 -6.70 -18.34
C LEU A 188 18.76 -6.03 -18.36
N GLY A 189 17.71 -6.82 -18.54
CA GLY A 189 16.33 -6.38 -18.41
C GLY A 189 15.80 -6.56 -16.98
N VAL A 190 15.07 -5.57 -16.48
CA VAL A 190 14.39 -5.61 -15.17
C VAL A 190 12.89 -5.49 -15.38
N LEU A 191 12.14 -6.45 -14.86
CA LEU A 191 10.69 -6.56 -14.99
C LEU A 191 10.05 -6.52 -13.59
N GLY A 192 8.86 -5.94 -13.49
CA GLY A 192 8.14 -5.89 -12.22
C GLY A 192 7.86 -4.48 -11.72
N ALA A 193 7.30 -4.37 -10.52
CA ALA A 193 6.94 -3.08 -9.94
C ALA A 193 8.15 -2.22 -9.54
N SER A 194 9.33 -2.81 -9.41
CA SER A 194 10.56 -2.06 -9.06
C SER A 194 10.93 -0.98 -10.09
N VAL A 195 10.49 -1.14 -11.36
CA VAL A 195 10.75 -0.14 -12.41
C VAL A 195 9.79 1.06 -12.38
N MET A 196 8.72 1.00 -11.60
CA MET A 196 7.76 2.10 -11.49
C MET A 196 8.34 3.24 -10.64
N GLY A 197 8.25 4.47 -11.14
CA GLY A 197 8.80 5.66 -10.44
C GLY A 197 7.95 6.10 -9.24
N THR A 198 6.63 5.91 -9.31
CA THR A 198 5.67 6.27 -8.25
C THR A 198 4.67 5.15 -8.07
N SER A 199 4.03 5.11 -6.90
CA SER A 199 2.83 4.29 -6.72
C SER A 199 1.57 5.13 -6.93
N GLY A 200 0.56 4.57 -7.57
CA GLY A 200 -0.80 5.11 -7.52
C GLY A 200 -1.56 4.61 -6.29
N ALA A 201 -2.77 5.09 -6.13
CA ALA A 201 -3.68 4.65 -5.07
C ALA A 201 -4.39 3.31 -5.40
N ARG A 202 -3.87 2.53 -6.33
CA ARG A 202 -4.44 1.27 -6.83
C ARG A 202 -3.45 0.11 -6.73
N ASN A 203 -4.01 -1.10 -6.78
CA ASN A 203 -3.20 -2.32 -6.88
C ASN A 203 -2.42 -2.32 -8.20
N PRO A 204 -1.11 -2.62 -8.21
CA PRO A 204 -0.23 -2.35 -9.35
C PRO A 204 -0.18 -3.47 -10.40
N THR A 205 -0.71 -4.65 -10.12
CA THR A 205 -0.43 -5.88 -10.89
C THR A 205 -0.72 -5.72 -12.38
N LEU A 206 -1.85 -5.11 -12.76
CA LEU A 206 -2.18 -4.93 -14.18
C LEU A 206 -1.16 -4.01 -14.89
N THR A 207 -0.75 -2.92 -14.25
CA THR A 207 0.27 -2.02 -14.78
C THR A 207 1.63 -2.72 -14.89
N VAL A 208 1.99 -3.51 -13.89
CA VAL A 208 3.22 -4.32 -13.91
C VAL A 208 3.23 -5.30 -15.08
N GLN A 209 2.12 -5.99 -15.33
CA GLN A 209 1.98 -6.90 -16.46
C GLN A 209 2.10 -6.16 -17.80
N ALA A 210 1.43 -5.01 -17.95
CA ALA A 210 1.51 -4.20 -19.16
C ALA A 210 2.93 -3.69 -19.44
N LEU A 211 3.64 -3.22 -18.41
CA LEU A 211 5.03 -2.79 -18.54
C LEU A 211 5.96 -3.96 -18.91
N SER A 212 5.75 -5.13 -18.29
CA SER A 212 6.55 -6.33 -18.59
C SER A 212 6.30 -6.81 -20.02
N TRP A 213 5.07 -6.77 -20.50
CA TRP A 213 4.73 -7.08 -21.88
C TRP A 213 5.43 -6.11 -22.86
N ARG A 214 5.33 -4.80 -22.60
CA ARG A 214 6.02 -3.79 -23.43
C ARG A 214 7.52 -4.03 -23.52
N THR A 215 8.17 -4.39 -22.41
CA THR A 215 9.60 -4.73 -22.37
C THR A 215 9.90 -5.98 -23.20
N ALA A 216 9.04 -7.00 -23.11
CA ALA A 216 9.21 -8.24 -23.89
C ALA A 216 9.05 -8.00 -25.39
N GLU A 217 8.07 -7.22 -25.82
CA GLU A 217 7.91 -6.84 -27.25
C GLU A 217 9.13 -6.06 -27.76
N TYR A 218 9.64 -5.11 -26.96
CA TYR A 218 10.85 -4.38 -27.32
C TYR A 218 12.07 -5.31 -27.44
N LEU A 219 12.24 -6.26 -26.50
CA LEU A 219 13.32 -7.25 -26.55
C LEU A 219 13.26 -8.08 -27.82
N VAL A 220 12.08 -8.60 -28.17
CA VAL A 220 11.92 -9.42 -29.40
C VAL A 220 12.27 -8.61 -30.64
N ALA A 221 11.77 -7.37 -30.74
CA ALA A 221 12.02 -6.50 -31.88
C ALA A 221 13.49 -6.06 -32.03
N ASN A 222 14.25 -6.06 -30.92
CA ASN A 222 15.63 -5.54 -30.88
C ASN A 222 16.64 -6.61 -30.44
N TRP A 223 16.30 -7.89 -30.56
CA TRP A 223 17.10 -9.02 -30.06
C TRP A 223 18.57 -8.95 -30.45
N GLN A 224 18.84 -8.73 -31.74
CA GLN A 224 20.21 -8.69 -32.29
C GLN A 224 21.08 -7.60 -31.65
N SER A 225 20.50 -6.47 -31.27
CA SER A 225 21.23 -5.34 -30.68
C SER A 225 21.35 -5.44 -29.16
N ILE A 226 20.49 -6.23 -28.49
CA ILE A 226 20.49 -6.36 -27.03
C ILE A 226 21.27 -7.61 -26.59
N ALA A 227 21.17 -8.72 -27.33
CA ALA A 227 21.77 -10.01 -26.97
C ALA A 227 23.16 -10.23 -27.61
N GLY A 228 23.55 -9.37 -28.56
CA GLY A 228 24.80 -9.46 -29.35
C GLY A 228 25.97 -8.77 -28.65
#